data_5dba6202050cbf3bfe23c00913d570d7
#
_entry.id   5dba6202050cbf3bfe23c00913d570d7
#
_cell.length_a   1.000
_cell.length_b   1.000
_cell.length_c   1.000
_cell.angle_alpha   90.00
_cell.angle_beta   90.00
_cell.angle_gamma   90.00
#
_symmetry.space_group_name_H-M   'P 1'
#
loop_
_entity.id
_entity.type
_entity.pdbx_description
1 polymer ?
#
loop_
_entity_poly.entity_id
_entity_poly.type
_entity_poly.pdbx_seq_one_letter_code
_entity_poly.pdbx_strand_id
1 'polypeptide(L)'
;MNPRRFVGVAAGVLVIILIAFTLTGTTVISDVEGGFFAPSNQGQQVLPITVELFDLSILEITDKQATLKIKFMFSNPNFKSVMLQHVKYSVYHNDVRIAIGELGVAPEGFLASPNYFIITNERPVPIGEKLTIMNTGNTPELWGALTDWKNSGTELNWRISGEAFSNLSSLTAGQENIVKFNFSKYD
;
A
#
# COMPACT_ATOMS: atom_id res chain seq x y z
N MET A 1 38.05 50.28 36.52
CA MET A 1 37.69 49.68 35.22
C MET A 1 36.53 50.49 34.61
N ASN A 2 36.66 50.91 33.36
CA ASN A 2 35.68 51.84 32.77
C ASN A 2 34.41 51.04 32.35
N PRO A 3 33.24 51.27 32.98
CA PRO A 3 32.05 50.43 32.77
C PRO A 3 31.57 50.42 31.30
N ARG A 4 31.85 51.47 30.55
CA ARG A 4 31.50 51.56 29.12
C ARG A 4 32.29 50.55 28.25
N ARG A 5 33.55 50.24 28.63
CA ARG A 5 34.36 49.22 27.89
C ARG A 5 33.90 47.81 28.21
N PHE A 6 33.43 47.56 29.42
CA PHE A 6 32.90 46.27 29.81
C PHE A 6 31.59 45.94 29.08
N VAL A 7 30.69 46.91 28.96
CA VAL A 7 29.46 46.74 28.21
C VAL A 7 29.71 46.47 26.72
N GLY A 8 30.70 47.18 26.13
CA GLY A 8 31.06 46.94 24.73
C GLY A 8 31.62 45.55 24.46
N VAL A 9 32.46 45.03 25.36
CA VAL A 9 32.98 43.67 25.24
C VAL A 9 31.87 42.62 25.43
N ALA A 10 31.00 42.80 26.42
CA ALA A 10 29.90 41.88 26.65
C ALA A 10 28.92 41.85 25.46
N ALA A 11 28.60 43.00 24.86
CA ALA A 11 27.76 43.05 23.66
C ALA A 11 28.45 42.37 22.45
N GLY A 12 29.74 42.56 22.27
CA GLY A 12 30.49 41.90 21.20
C GLY A 12 30.52 40.39 21.31
N VAL A 13 30.70 39.85 22.52
CA VAL A 13 30.66 38.42 22.79
C VAL A 13 29.28 37.83 22.49
N LEU A 14 28.22 38.55 22.86
CA LEU A 14 26.82 38.11 22.64
C LEU A 14 26.50 38.09 21.15
N VAL A 15 26.97 39.04 20.36
CA VAL A 15 26.80 39.03 18.88
C VAL A 15 27.58 37.87 18.25
N ILE A 16 28.79 37.57 18.70
CA ILE A 16 29.57 36.42 18.18
C ILE A 16 28.86 35.10 18.50
N ILE A 17 28.29 34.95 19.71
CA ILE A 17 27.51 33.76 20.08
C ILE A 17 26.25 33.63 19.22
N LEU A 18 25.53 34.72 18.96
CA LEU A 18 24.36 34.69 18.08
C LEU A 18 24.73 34.31 16.64
N ILE A 19 25.84 34.83 16.10
CA ILE A 19 26.31 34.47 14.77
C ILE A 19 26.74 32.99 14.72
N ALA A 20 27.43 32.50 15.76
CA ALA A 20 27.80 31.10 15.86
C ALA A 20 26.55 30.19 15.93
N PHE A 21 25.51 30.55 16.66
CA PHE A 21 24.25 29.82 16.71
C PHE A 21 23.52 29.81 15.37
N THR A 22 23.54 30.90 14.62
CA THR A 22 22.92 30.94 13.29
C THR A 22 23.66 30.09 12.26
N LEU A 23 25.00 30.05 12.36
CA LEU A 23 25.82 29.24 11.45
C LEU A 23 25.84 27.74 11.78
N THR A 24 25.79 27.38 13.07
CA THR A 24 25.78 25.97 13.50
C THR A 24 24.35 25.41 13.58
N GLY A 25 23.36 26.27 13.87
CA GLY A 25 21.95 25.87 13.97
C GLY A 25 21.36 25.32 12.67
N THR A 26 21.86 25.78 11.53
CA THR A 26 21.40 25.30 10.22
C THR A 26 21.88 23.88 9.87
N THR A 27 22.98 23.43 10.48
CA THR A 27 23.49 22.07 10.21
C THR A 27 22.96 21.01 11.17
N VAL A 28 22.56 21.41 12.40
CA VAL A 28 22.03 20.47 13.40
C VAL A 28 20.54 20.18 13.18
N ILE A 29 19.80 21.10 12.53
CA ILE A 29 18.37 20.94 12.29
C ILE A 29 18.07 20.11 11.03
N SER A 30 19.04 19.98 10.11
CA SER A 30 18.87 19.16 8.90
C SER A 30 18.85 17.66 9.16
N ASP A 31 19.38 17.19 10.30
CA ASP A 31 19.41 15.78 10.67
C ASP A 31 18.20 15.35 11.54
N VAL A 32 17.36 16.31 11.96
CA VAL A 32 16.11 15.99 12.64
C VAL A 32 15.03 15.83 11.58
N GLU A 33 14.68 14.62 11.27
CA GLU A 33 13.50 14.31 10.43
C GLU A 33 12.28 15.07 10.99
N GLY A 34 11.80 16.09 10.27
CA GLY A 34 10.67 16.91 10.67
C GLY A 34 11.00 18.30 11.22
N GLY A 35 12.20 18.84 11.00
CA GLY A 35 12.57 20.20 11.39
C GLY A 35 11.60 21.25 10.83
N PHE A 36 11.03 22.08 11.74
CA PHE A 36 9.99 23.08 11.49
C PHE A 36 10.33 24.17 10.46
N PHE A 37 11.57 24.22 9.96
CA PHE A 37 12.10 25.26 9.08
C PHE A 37 12.98 24.74 7.93
N ALA A 38 12.89 23.48 7.58
CA ALA A 38 13.50 23.05 6.33
C ALA A 38 12.72 23.72 5.18
N PRO A 39 13.34 24.54 4.31
CA PRO A 39 12.69 24.91 3.07
C PRO A 39 12.35 23.59 2.40
N SER A 40 11.09 23.44 1.98
CA SER A 40 10.55 22.31 1.29
C SER A 40 11.26 22.11 -0.05
N ASN A 41 12.51 21.66 0.02
CA ASN A 41 13.22 21.21 -1.13
C ASN A 41 12.69 19.84 -1.48
N GLN A 42 11.85 19.83 -2.49
CA GLN A 42 11.42 18.68 -3.25
C GLN A 42 10.97 17.54 -2.32
N GLY A 43 9.72 17.62 -1.90
CA GLY A 43 9.09 16.49 -1.26
C GLY A 43 9.42 15.25 -2.08
N GLN A 44 10.13 14.32 -1.50
CA GLN A 44 10.50 13.07 -2.14
C GLN A 44 9.19 12.47 -2.65
N GLN A 45 8.98 12.55 -3.97
CA GLN A 45 7.72 12.13 -4.58
C GLN A 45 7.51 10.66 -4.25
N VAL A 46 6.47 10.38 -3.48
CA VAL A 46 6.11 9.01 -3.17
C VAL A 46 5.59 8.37 -4.44
N LEU A 47 6.30 7.36 -4.89
CA LEU A 47 5.88 6.57 -6.04
C LEU A 47 4.78 5.58 -5.63
N PRO A 48 3.78 5.34 -6.47
CA PRO A 48 2.78 4.33 -6.19
C PRO A 48 3.43 2.94 -6.11
N ILE A 49 2.87 2.08 -5.26
CA ILE A 49 3.24 0.65 -5.26
C ILE A 49 2.81 0.02 -6.58
N THR A 50 3.49 -1.05 -6.98
CA THR A 50 3.04 -1.86 -8.12
C THR A 50 2.27 -3.08 -7.62
N VAL A 51 1.25 -3.46 -8.38
CA VAL A 51 0.41 -4.62 -8.13
C VAL A 51 0.43 -5.50 -9.37
N GLU A 52 0.70 -6.78 -9.18
CA GLU A 52 0.71 -7.79 -10.25
C GLU A 52 -0.14 -8.98 -9.81
N LEU A 53 -0.82 -9.63 -10.74
CA LEU A 53 -1.50 -10.88 -10.46
C LEU A 53 -0.47 -12.02 -10.42
N PHE A 54 -0.31 -12.67 -9.26
CA PHE A 54 0.67 -13.73 -9.07
C PHE A 54 0.08 -15.13 -9.25
N ASP A 55 -1.15 -15.36 -8.79
CA ASP A 55 -1.82 -16.66 -8.86
C ASP A 55 -3.33 -16.47 -8.91
N LEU A 56 -3.97 -17.15 -9.83
CA LEU A 56 -5.42 -17.31 -9.91
C LEU A 56 -5.72 -18.76 -10.26
N SER A 57 -6.29 -19.50 -9.32
CA SER A 57 -6.55 -20.92 -9.48
C SER A 57 -7.81 -21.38 -8.74
N ILE A 58 -8.40 -22.49 -9.19
CA ILE A 58 -9.50 -23.16 -8.50
C ILE A 58 -8.93 -24.20 -7.55
N LEU A 59 -9.18 -24.05 -6.26
CA LEU A 59 -8.79 -25.06 -5.26
C LEU A 59 -9.77 -26.21 -5.23
N GLU A 60 -11.05 -25.91 -5.16
CA GLU A 60 -12.11 -26.88 -4.99
C GLU A 60 -13.36 -26.43 -5.74
N ILE A 61 -14.11 -27.38 -6.25
CA ILE A 61 -15.44 -27.18 -6.81
C ILE A 61 -16.36 -28.34 -6.39
N THR A 62 -17.55 -27.96 -5.95
CA THR A 62 -18.64 -28.89 -5.59
C THR A 62 -19.93 -28.45 -6.28
N ASP A 63 -21.00 -29.20 -6.12
CA ASP A 63 -22.30 -28.80 -6.67
C ASP A 63 -22.86 -27.51 -6.06
N LYS A 64 -22.37 -27.12 -4.85
CA LYS A 64 -22.87 -25.97 -4.10
C LYS A 64 -21.95 -24.77 -4.11
N GLN A 65 -20.64 -24.97 -4.21
CA GLN A 65 -19.66 -23.91 -4.11
C GLN A 65 -18.38 -24.23 -4.86
N ALA A 66 -17.68 -23.17 -5.29
CA ALA A 66 -16.34 -23.21 -5.81
C ALA A 66 -15.44 -22.29 -4.98
N THR A 67 -14.21 -22.72 -4.72
CA THR A 67 -13.20 -21.93 -4.01
C THR A 67 -12.09 -21.53 -4.97
N LEU A 68 -11.99 -20.23 -5.22
CA LEU A 68 -10.89 -19.61 -5.95
C LEU A 68 -9.77 -19.20 -4.98
N LYS A 69 -8.54 -19.39 -5.40
CA LYS A 69 -7.35 -18.83 -4.76
C LYS A 69 -6.85 -17.69 -5.62
N ILE A 70 -6.69 -16.53 -5.02
CA ILE A 70 -6.17 -15.33 -5.68
C ILE A 70 -4.98 -14.83 -4.87
N LYS A 71 -3.87 -14.52 -5.56
CA LYS A 71 -2.70 -13.88 -4.97
C LYS A 71 -2.24 -12.74 -5.85
N PHE A 72 -1.93 -11.64 -5.22
CA PHE A 72 -1.26 -10.50 -5.84
C PHE A 72 0.16 -10.38 -5.33
N MET A 73 1.05 -9.89 -6.18
CA MET A 73 2.41 -9.52 -5.83
C MET A 73 2.47 -8.01 -5.71
N PHE A 74 2.86 -7.51 -4.54
CA PHE A 74 3.02 -6.09 -4.26
C PHE A 74 4.49 -5.73 -4.21
N SER A 75 4.90 -4.70 -4.96
CA SER A 75 6.26 -4.17 -4.94
C SER A 75 6.25 -2.70 -4.56
N ASN A 76 7.22 -2.30 -3.77
CA ASN A 76 7.38 -0.93 -3.29
C ASN A 76 8.64 -0.31 -3.92
N PRO A 77 8.50 0.67 -4.83
CA PRO A 77 9.63 1.35 -5.44
C PRO A 77 10.23 2.44 -4.54
N ASN A 78 9.62 2.73 -3.39
CA ASN A 78 10.07 3.78 -2.49
C ASN A 78 11.18 3.27 -1.56
N PHE A 79 12.06 4.17 -1.17
CA PHE A 79 13.11 3.87 -0.20
C PHE A 79 12.56 3.49 1.20
N LYS A 80 11.43 4.08 1.61
CA LYS A 80 10.75 3.78 2.87
C LYS A 80 9.70 2.70 2.67
N SER A 81 9.47 1.88 3.69
CA SER A 81 8.39 0.89 3.69
C SER A 81 7.03 1.56 3.52
N VAL A 82 6.15 0.90 2.82
CA VAL A 82 4.76 1.31 2.60
C VAL A 82 3.85 0.40 3.39
N MET A 83 2.83 0.98 4.01
CA MET A 83 1.75 0.27 4.67
C MET A 83 0.61 0.09 3.67
N LEU A 84 0.36 -1.13 3.23
CA LEU A 84 -0.82 -1.51 2.45
C LEU A 84 -1.97 -1.74 3.43
N GLN A 85 -2.97 -0.88 3.40
CA GLN A 85 -4.08 -0.90 4.37
C GLN A 85 -5.15 -1.90 3.97
N HIS A 86 -5.62 -1.82 2.74
CA HIS A 86 -6.56 -2.79 2.20
C HIS A 86 -6.52 -2.81 0.67
N VAL A 87 -7.04 -3.89 0.11
CA VAL A 87 -7.25 -4.06 -1.33
C VAL A 87 -8.68 -4.52 -1.54
N LYS A 88 -9.41 -3.82 -2.39
CA LYS A 88 -10.76 -4.21 -2.82
C LYS A 88 -10.71 -4.59 -4.28
N TYR A 89 -11.30 -5.70 -4.65
CA TYR A 89 -11.32 -6.13 -6.04
C TYR A 89 -12.55 -6.96 -6.37
N SER A 90 -12.84 -7.02 -7.65
CA SER A 90 -13.91 -7.83 -8.21
C SER A 90 -13.36 -8.75 -9.26
N VAL A 91 -13.87 -9.97 -9.28
CA VAL A 91 -13.58 -10.99 -10.28
C VAL A 91 -14.76 -11.10 -11.23
N TYR A 92 -14.48 -11.10 -12.52
CA TYR A 92 -15.47 -11.18 -13.59
C TYR A 92 -15.20 -12.40 -14.47
N HIS A 93 -16.26 -12.96 -15.00
CA HIS A 93 -16.25 -13.93 -16.10
C HIS A 93 -17.19 -13.42 -17.19
N ASN A 94 -16.69 -13.25 -18.43
CA ASN A 94 -17.43 -12.67 -19.55
C ASN A 94 -18.15 -11.36 -19.15
N ASP A 95 -17.44 -10.45 -18.46
CA ASP A 95 -17.92 -9.17 -17.93
C ASP A 95 -19.01 -9.26 -16.85
N VAL A 96 -19.41 -10.45 -16.44
CA VAL A 96 -20.30 -10.66 -15.30
C VAL A 96 -19.46 -10.82 -14.04
N ARG A 97 -19.76 -10.01 -13.01
CA ARG A 97 -19.06 -10.10 -11.72
C ARG A 97 -19.47 -11.39 -11.00
N ILE A 98 -18.50 -12.25 -10.70
CA ILE A 98 -18.71 -13.56 -10.08
C ILE A 98 -18.28 -13.61 -8.61
N ALA A 99 -17.37 -12.70 -8.20
CA ALA A 99 -16.92 -12.61 -6.81
C ALA A 99 -16.39 -11.21 -6.49
N ILE A 100 -16.37 -10.88 -5.20
CA ILE A 100 -15.72 -9.70 -4.62
C ILE A 100 -14.76 -10.19 -3.56
N GLY A 101 -13.55 -9.64 -3.54
CA GLY A 101 -12.54 -9.92 -2.54
C GLY A 101 -12.05 -8.65 -1.85
N GLU A 102 -11.62 -8.80 -0.59
CA GLU A 102 -11.07 -7.73 0.23
C GLU A 102 -9.91 -8.27 1.07
N LEU A 103 -8.71 -7.68 0.92
CA LEU A 103 -7.55 -7.99 1.74
C LEU A 103 -7.29 -6.85 2.73
N GLY A 104 -6.88 -7.17 3.95
CA GLY A 104 -6.51 -6.17 4.97
C GLY A 104 -7.67 -5.60 5.77
N VAL A 105 -8.91 -6.01 5.54
CA VAL A 105 -10.08 -5.55 6.32
C VAL A 105 -10.18 -6.35 7.60
N ALA A 106 -10.31 -5.65 8.74
CA ALA A 106 -10.66 -6.30 10.01
C ALA A 106 -12.12 -6.78 9.97
N PRO A 107 -12.45 -7.99 10.45
CA PRO A 107 -13.82 -8.43 10.61
C PRO A 107 -14.61 -7.42 11.46
N GLU A 108 -15.79 -7.02 11.02
CA GLU A 108 -16.65 -6.13 11.77
C GLU A 108 -16.95 -6.70 13.17
N GLY A 109 -16.75 -5.87 14.21
CA GLY A 109 -17.14 -6.20 15.58
C GLY A 109 -16.03 -6.67 16.53
N PHE A 110 -14.80 -6.81 16.08
CA PHE A 110 -13.66 -7.05 16.95
C PHE A 110 -12.76 -5.82 17.04
N LEU A 111 -12.27 -5.51 18.26
CA LEU A 111 -11.11 -4.64 18.49
C LEU A 111 -9.84 -5.36 18.00
N ALA A 112 -9.86 -5.84 16.77
CA ALA A 112 -8.72 -6.47 16.15
C ALA A 112 -7.73 -5.39 15.71
N SER A 113 -6.46 -5.66 15.90
CA SER A 113 -5.38 -4.85 15.32
C SER A 113 -5.65 -4.66 13.83
N PRO A 114 -5.45 -3.46 13.30
CA PRO A 114 -5.66 -3.22 11.87
C PRO A 114 -4.80 -4.21 11.06
N ASN A 115 -5.46 -5.01 10.22
CA ASN A 115 -4.78 -5.95 9.32
C ASN A 115 -4.18 -5.19 8.15
N TYR A 116 -3.06 -4.52 8.36
CA TYR A 116 -2.26 -3.93 7.30
C TYR A 116 -1.04 -4.79 6.99
N PHE A 117 -0.53 -4.66 5.78
CA PHE A 117 0.68 -5.35 5.34
C PHE A 117 1.81 -4.34 5.16
N ILE A 118 3.01 -4.67 5.62
CA ILE A 118 4.21 -3.84 5.40
C ILE A 118 4.88 -4.32 4.12
N ILE A 119 4.98 -3.42 3.13
CA ILE A 119 5.67 -3.67 1.88
C ILE A 119 7.01 -2.94 1.93
N THR A 120 8.09 -3.70 2.07
CA THR A 120 9.45 -3.17 2.06
C THR A 120 9.94 -2.93 0.63
N ASN A 121 10.99 -2.15 0.46
CA ASN A 121 11.62 -1.92 -0.84
C ASN A 121 12.54 -3.07 -1.29
N GLU A 122 12.86 -4.01 -0.39
CA GLU A 122 13.86 -5.05 -0.66
C GLU A 122 13.36 -6.18 -1.54
N ARG A 123 12.09 -6.53 -1.39
CA ARG A 123 11.49 -7.64 -2.15
C ARG A 123 9.98 -7.51 -2.29
N PRO A 124 9.41 -8.03 -3.40
CA PRO A 124 7.97 -8.14 -3.56
C PRO A 124 7.34 -9.06 -2.50
N VAL A 125 6.12 -8.74 -2.08
CA VAL A 125 5.37 -9.46 -1.05
C VAL A 125 4.12 -10.08 -1.68
N PRO A 126 3.97 -11.42 -1.70
CA PRO A 126 2.76 -12.08 -2.15
C PRO A 126 1.69 -12.03 -1.06
N ILE A 127 0.53 -11.48 -1.39
CA ILE A 127 -0.63 -11.41 -0.49
C ILE A 127 -1.84 -11.95 -1.25
N GLY A 128 -2.66 -12.75 -0.61
CA GLY A 128 -3.83 -13.31 -1.27
C GLY A 128 -4.80 -13.96 -0.31
N GLU A 129 -5.93 -14.39 -0.87
CA GLU A 129 -7.01 -15.01 -0.14
C GLU A 129 -7.69 -16.15 -0.93
N LYS A 130 -8.65 -16.76 -0.29
CA LYS A 130 -9.56 -17.73 -0.90
C LYS A 130 -10.96 -17.12 -0.97
N LEU A 131 -11.52 -17.06 -2.16
CA LEU A 131 -12.89 -16.61 -2.40
C LEU A 131 -13.80 -17.79 -2.63
N THR A 132 -14.96 -17.77 -2.00
CA THR A 132 -16.00 -18.77 -2.22
C THR A 132 -17.08 -18.20 -3.11
N ILE A 133 -17.36 -18.88 -4.21
CA ILE A 133 -18.48 -18.61 -5.13
C ILE A 133 -19.57 -19.64 -4.84
N MET A 134 -20.77 -19.18 -4.54
CA MET A 134 -21.93 -20.05 -4.29
C MET A 134 -22.65 -20.37 -5.60
N ASN A 135 -22.98 -21.65 -5.81
CA ASN A 135 -23.83 -22.04 -6.91
C ASN A 135 -25.30 -21.76 -6.57
N THR A 136 -25.83 -20.74 -7.18
CA THR A 136 -27.26 -20.38 -7.01
C THR A 136 -28.19 -21.07 -8.02
N GLY A 137 -27.62 -21.86 -8.96
CA GLY A 137 -28.35 -22.46 -10.08
C GLY A 137 -28.72 -21.48 -11.21
N ASN A 138 -28.49 -20.18 -11.02
CA ASN A 138 -28.84 -19.15 -12.00
C ASN A 138 -27.83 -18.99 -13.13
N THR A 139 -26.62 -19.56 -12.99
CA THR A 139 -25.51 -19.43 -13.93
C THR A 139 -24.91 -20.80 -14.26
N PRO A 140 -25.63 -21.72 -14.91
CA PRO A 140 -25.12 -23.05 -15.21
C PRO A 140 -23.90 -23.02 -16.14
N GLU A 141 -23.82 -22.06 -17.05
CA GLU A 141 -22.66 -21.86 -17.94
C GLU A 141 -21.38 -21.52 -17.17
N LEU A 142 -21.47 -20.65 -16.16
CA LEU A 142 -20.33 -20.36 -15.27
C LEU A 142 -19.87 -21.62 -14.55
N TRP A 143 -20.83 -22.44 -14.07
CA TRP A 143 -20.50 -23.64 -13.32
C TRP A 143 -19.81 -24.70 -14.18
N GLY A 144 -20.28 -24.86 -15.42
CA GLY A 144 -19.62 -25.68 -16.42
C GLY A 144 -18.18 -25.20 -16.69
N ALA A 145 -18.01 -23.91 -16.94
CA ALA A 145 -16.70 -23.33 -17.22
C ALA A 145 -15.73 -23.44 -16.04
N LEU A 146 -16.20 -23.26 -14.79
CA LEU A 146 -15.38 -23.49 -13.58
C LEU A 146 -14.95 -24.95 -13.45
N THR A 147 -15.85 -25.88 -13.75
CA THR A 147 -15.59 -27.32 -13.74
C THR A 147 -14.56 -27.72 -14.79
N ASP A 148 -14.68 -27.19 -15.99
CA ASP A 148 -13.73 -27.41 -17.09
C ASP A 148 -12.35 -26.84 -16.74
N TRP A 149 -12.30 -25.65 -16.14
CA TRP A 149 -11.05 -25.08 -15.68
C TRP A 149 -10.36 -25.99 -14.64
N LYS A 150 -11.12 -26.47 -13.65
CA LYS A 150 -10.59 -27.37 -12.61
C LYS A 150 -10.07 -28.69 -13.17
N ASN A 151 -10.81 -29.29 -14.10
CA ASN A 151 -10.55 -30.66 -14.56
C ASN A 151 -9.63 -30.71 -15.78
N SER A 152 -9.76 -29.77 -16.70
CA SER A 152 -9.08 -29.78 -18.00
C SER A 152 -8.01 -28.70 -18.12
N GLY A 153 -7.91 -27.79 -17.12
CA GLY A 153 -7.00 -26.64 -17.18
C GLY A 153 -7.45 -25.56 -18.17
N THR A 154 -8.64 -25.64 -18.73
CA THR A 154 -9.19 -24.64 -19.63
C THR A 154 -9.63 -23.43 -18.81
N GLU A 155 -8.76 -22.42 -18.70
CA GLU A 155 -9.05 -21.23 -17.92
C GLU A 155 -10.28 -20.46 -18.43
N LEU A 156 -11.02 -19.88 -17.47
CA LEU A 156 -12.08 -18.94 -17.76
C LEU A 156 -11.59 -17.73 -18.56
N ASN A 157 -12.49 -17.09 -19.29
CA ASN A 157 -12.31 -15.71 -19.70
C ASN A 157 -12.53 -14.81 -18.48
N TRP A 158 -11.46 -14.60 -17.70
CA TRP A 158 -11.52 -13.85 -16.45
C TRP A 158 -10.97 -12.44 -16.61
N ARG A 159 -11.48 -11.54 -15.79
CA ARG A 159 -10.94 -10.20 -15.55
C ARG A 159 -11.01 -9.89 -14.06
N ILE A 160 -9.94 -9.30 -13.51
CA ILE A 160 -9.88 -8.85 -12.12
C ILE A 160 -9.60 -7.36 -12.14
N SER A 161 -10.48 -6.56 -11.54
CA SER A 161 -10.25 -5.12 -11.38
C SER A 161 -10.41 -4.71 -9.93
N GLY A 162 -9.57 -3.78 -9.47
CA GLY A 162 -9.57 -3.39 -8.08
C GLY A 162 -8.76 -2.14 -7.78
N GLU A 163 -8.70 -1.84 -6.49
CA GLU A 163 -7.99 -0.70 -5.92
C GLU A 163 -7.20 -1.16 -4.68
N ALA A 164 -5.95 -0.75 -4.60
CA ALA A 164 -5.08 -0.95 -3.45
C ALA A 164 -4.83 0.38 -2.75
N PHE A 165 -5.08 0.43 -1.45
CA PHE A 165 -4.98 1.61 -0.60
C PHE A 165 -3.72 1.50 0.26
N SER A 166 -2.82 2.47 0.13
CA SER A 166 -1.53 2.43 0.80
C SER A 166 -1.08 3.78 1.32
N ASN A 167 -0.33 3.77 2.43
CA ASN A 167 0.31 4.93 3.01
C ASN A 167 1.79 4.66 3.25
N LEU A 168 2.61 5.69 3.27
CA LEU A 168 3.96 5.57 3.81
C LEU A 168 3.88 5.24 5.30
N SER A 169 4.78 4.36 5.77
CA SER A 169 4.82 3.92 7.16
C SER A 169 5.26 5.01 8.16
N SER A 170 5.73 6.16 7.70
CA SER A 170 6.05 7.30 8.55
C SER A 170 4.80 8.09 8.90
N LEU A 171 4.66 8.47 10.15
CA LEU A 171 3.56 9.20 10.81
C LEU A 171 3.16 10.56 10.21
N THR A 172 3.67 10.92 9.06
CA THR A 172 3.29 12.15 8.40
C THR A 172 2.00 11.94 7.62
N ALA A 173 0.94 12.24 8.33
CA ALA A 173 -0.32 12.74 7.84
C ALA A 173 -0.66 12.48 6.36
N GLY A 174 -1.43 11.41 6.09
CA GLY A 174 -2.67 11.68 5.42
C GLY A 174 -2.68 11.72 3.91
N GLN A 175 -1.68 11.29 3.17
CA GLN A 175 -1.88 11.02 1.75
C GLN A 175 -2.04 9.51 1.55
N GLU A 176 -3.29 9.09 1.50
CA GLU A 176 -3.64 7.75 1.03
C GLU A 176 -3.38 7.69 -0.48
N ASN A 177 -2.51 6.75 -0.87
CA ASN A 177 -2.25 6.49 -2.27
C ASN A 177 -3.15 5.34 -2.73
N ILE A 178 -3.95 5.60 -3.76
CA ILE A 178 -4.85 4.62 -4.35
C ILE A 178 -4.25 4.17 -5.68
N VAL A 179 -3.97 2.88 -5.79
CA VAL A 179 -3.50 2.25 -7.03
C VAL A 179 -4.62 1.41 -7.60
N LYS A 180 -5.09 1.80 -8.78
CA LYS A 180 -6.07 1.01 -9.55
C LYS A 180 -5.35 -0.01 -10.39
N PHE A 181 -5.89 -1.22 -10.44
CA PHE A 181 -5.36 -2.29 -11.27
C PHE A 181 -6.46 -3.02 -12.03
N ASN A 182 -6.10 -3.56 -13.17
CA ASN A 182 -6.97 -4.37 -14.00
C ASN A 182 -6.12 -5.44 -14.66
N PHE A 183 -6.47 -6.70 -14.49
CA PHE A 183 -5.81 -7.85 -15.08
C PHE A 183 -6.83 -8.64 -15.87
N SER A 184 -6.47 -9.12 -17.03
CA SER A 184 -7.32 -10.00 -17.83
C SER A 184 -6.51 -11.17 -18.39
N LYS A 185 -7.21 -12.21 -18.82
CA LYS A 185 -6.58 -13.37 -19.44
C LYS A 185 -5.85 -13.03 -20.75
N TYR A 186 -6.24 -11.95 -21.41
CA TYR A 186 -5.78 -11.57 -22.75
C TYR A 186 -4.94 -10.30 -22.78
N ASP A 187 -4.42 -9.87 -21.62
CA ASP A 187 -3.45 -8.76 -21.52
C ASP A 187 -2.03 -9.24 -21.76
#